data_3db706804b3fb43ec6931870cce067d7
#
_entry.id   3db706804b3fb43ec6931870cce067d7
#
_cell.length_a   1.000
_cell.length_b   1.000
_cell.length_c   1.000
_cell.angle_alpha   90.00
_cell.angle_beta   90.00
_cell.angle_gamma   90.00
#
_symmetry.space_group_name_H-M   'P 1'
#
loop_
_entity.id
_entity.type
_entity.pdbx_description
1 polymer ?
#
loop_
_entity_poly.entity_id
_entity_poly.type
_entity_poly.pdbx_seq_one_letter_code
_entity_poly.pdbx_strand_id
1 'polypeptide(L)'
;MLKDFEHRYRVVRGRDARFDGRFYVAVTSTGIYCRPSCPAVTPRRANVRFYPSAAAAQGAGFRACKRCRPDAVPGSPEWDVRTDVVARAMRLVADGVVDREGVPGLARRLGYTERYLNRLLAAEVGAGPLALARARRAHNARLLIETTNLPITEIAFAAGFASVRQFNDTIREVFAATPRAVSYTHLTLPTNREV
;
A
#
# COMPACT_ATOMS: atom_id res chain seq x y z
N MET A 1 -37.12 -12.00 -1.51
CA MET A 1 -36.34 -12.32 -0.28
C MET A 1 -35.27 -13.40 -0.51
N LEU A 2 -35.58 -14.61 -1.04
CA LEU A 2 -34.59 -15.67 -1.26
C LEU A 2 -33.49 -15.29 -2.27
N LYS A 3 -33.82 -14.63 -3.41
CA LYS A 3 -32.84 -14.16 -4.40
C LYS A 3 -31.84 -13.13 -3.84
N ASP A 4 -32.26 -12.31 -2.90
CA ASP A 4 -31.43 -11.33 -2.23
C ASP A 4 -30.45 -11.99 -1.23
N PHE A 5 -30.91 -13.01 -0.49
CA PHE A 5 -30.03 -13.79 0.41
C PHE A 5 -28.93 -14.52 -0.35
N GLU A 6 -29.25 -15.21 -1.45
CA GLU A 6 -28.27 -15.95 -2.27
C GLU A 6 -27.22 -15.02 -2.88
N HIS A 7 -27.66 -13.86 -3.36
CA HIS A 7 -26.75 -12.86 -3.90
C HIS A 7 -25.77 -12.37 -2.83
N ARG A 8 -26.28 -11.96 -1.67
CA ARG A 8 -25.45 -11.48 -0.55
C ARG A 8 -24.51 -12.56 -0.02
N TYR A 9 -24.96 -13.80 0.05
CA TYR A 9 -24.13 -14.91 0.49
C TYR A 9 -22.97 -15.20 -0.50
N ARG A 10 -23.22 -15.10 -1.81
CA ARG A 10 -22.16 -15.19 -2.83
C ARG A 10 -21.14 -14.06 -2.70
N VAL A 11 -21.58 -12.83 -2.48
CA VAL A 11 -20.72 -11.66 -2.21
C VAL A 11 -19.79 -11.92 -1.01
N VAL A 12 -20.33 -12.42 0.10
CA VAL A 12 -19.54 -12.78 1.29
C VAL A 12 -18.54 -13.90 1.01
N ARG A 13 -18.92 -14.93 0.27
CA ARG A 13 -18.00 -16.00 -0.14
C ARG A 13 -16.87 -15.47 -1.04
N GLY A 14 -17.18 -14.54 -1.93
CA GLY A 14 -16.22 -13.86 -2.81
C GLY A 14 -15.41 -12.77 -2.11
N ARG A 15 -15.74 -12.42 -0.86
CA ARG A 15 -15.10 -11.34 -0.11
C ARG A 15 -15.05 -10.02 -0.87
N ASP A 16 -16.16 -9.67 -1.52
CA ASP A 16 -16.23 -8.53 -2.42
C ASP A 16 -16.34 -7.21 -1.65
N ALA A 17 -15.24 -6.46 -1.59
CA ALA A 17 -15.14 -5.19 -0.87
C ALA A 17 -16.04 -4.08 -1.45
N ARG A 18 -16.51 -4.20 -2.70
CA ARG A 18 -17.44 -3.21 -3.31
C ARG A 18 -18.77 -3.12 -2.59
N PHE A 19 -19.08 -4.13 -1.80
CA PHE A 19 -20.30 -4.21 -1.01
C PHE A 19 -20.12 -3.84 0.47
N ASP A 20 -18.90 -3.48 0.89
CA ASP A 20 -18.64 -3.02 2.25
C ASP A 20 -19.43 -1.73 2.52
N GLY A 21 -20.12 -1.70 3.66
CA GLY A 21 -21.01 -0.60 4.01
C GLY A 21 -22.42 -0.66 3.39
N ARG A 22 -22.67 -1.49 2.36
CA ARG A 22 -23.99 -1.67 1.77
C ARG A 22 -24.86 -2.65 2.55
N PHE A 23 -24.25 -3.64 3.17
CA PHE A 23 -24.88 -4.56 4.12
C PHE A 23 -23.81 -5.21 5.01
N TYR A 24 -24.26 -5.84 6.08
CA TYR A 24 -23.42 -6.54 7.05
C TYR A 24 -23.89 -7.97 7.21
N VAL A 25 -22.93 -8.89 7.44
CA VAL A 25 -23.18 -10.30 7.66
C VAL A 25 -22.99 -10.63 9.13
N ALA A 26 -24.04 -11.09 9.79
CA ALA A 26 -23.99 -11.52 11.18
C ALA A 26 -24.00 -13.06 11.25
N VAL A 27 -23.18 -13.60 12.14
CA VAL A 27 -22.99 -15.04 12.34
C VAL A 27 -23.59 -15.45 13.67
N THR A 28 -24.71 -16.15 13.61
CA THR A 28 -25.49 -16.51 14.81
C THR A 28 -24.72 -17.42 15.78
N SER A 29 -23.85 -18.29 15.27
CA SER A 29 -23.06 -19.20 16.11
C SER A 29 -21.95 -18.49 16.92
N THR A 30 -21.55 -17.27 16.53
CA THR A 30 -20.48 -16.52 17.20
C THR A 30 -20.94 -15.21 17.81
N GLY A 31 -22.13 -14.74 17.48
CA GLY A 31 -22.65 -13.43 17.89
C GLY A 31 -21.88 -12.25 17.29
N ILE A 32 -21.18 -12.46 16.15
CA ILE A 32 -20.32 -11.44 15.53
C ILE A 32 -20.93 -11.00 14.20
N TYR A 33 -20.90 -9.68 13.91
CA TYR A 33 -21.15 -9.17 12.58
C TYR A 33 -19.89 -8.64 11.89
N CYS A 34 -19.84 -8.81 10.59
CA CYS A 34 -18.69 -8.51 9.72
C CYS A 34 -19.10 -7.71 8.49
N ARG A 35 -18.10 -7.12 7.82
CA ARG A 35 -18.25 -6.63 6.45
C ARG A 35 -18.22 -7.80 5.45
N PRO A 36 -18.81 -7.65 4.24
CA PRO A 36 -18.71 -8.65 3.18
C PRO A 36 -17.29 -9.09 2.84
N SER A 37 -16.32 -8.17 2.82
CA SER A 37 -14.91 -8.43 2.51
C SER A 37 -14.10 -9.07 3.65
N CYS A 38 -14.72 -9.36 4.80
CA CYS A 38 -14.01 -9.89 5.95
C CYS A 38 -13.13 -11.12 5.60
N PRO A 39 -11.83 -11.14 5.97
CA PRO A 39 -10.95 -12.28 5.69
C PRO A 39 -11.16 -13.49 6.62
N ALA A 40 -12.16 -13.46 7.48
CA ALA A 40 -12.52 -14.59 8.32
C ALA A 40 -13.04 -15.79 7.49
N VAL A 41 -13.10 -16.96 8.11
CA VAL A 41 -13.68 -18.13 7.46
C VAL A 41 -15.14 -17.83 7.11
N THR A 42 -15.55 -18.17 5.89
CA THR A 42 -16.93 -17.99 5.44
C THR A 42 -17.86 -18.83 6.33
N PRO A 43 -18.85 -18.21 6.98
CA PRO A 43 -19.75 -18.92 7.88
C PRO A 43 -20.67 -19.88 7.11
N ARG A 44 -21.14 -20.94 7.78
CA ARG A 44 -22.15 -21.83 7.21
C ARG A 44 -23.43 -21.04 6.95
N ARG A 45 -24.08 -21.29 5.82
CA ARG A 45 -25.28 -20.60 5.37
C ARG A 45 -26.38 -20.53 6.42
N ALA A 46 -26.64 -21.61 7.15
CA ALA A 46 -27.65 -21.70 8.19
C ALA A 46 -27.42 -20.72 9.36
N ASN A 47 -26.16 -20.28 9.56
CA ASN A 47 -25.76 -19.39 10.65
C ASN A 47 -25.65 -17.92 10.20
N VAL A 48 -26.11 -17.57 9.00
CA VAL A 48 -25.94 -16.22 8.43
C VAL A 48 -27.25 -15.45 8.50
N ARG A 49 -27.15 -14.20 8.98
CA ARG A 49 -28.19 -13.16 8.85
C ARG A 49 -27.59 -11.91 8.24
N PHE A 50 -28.36 -11.18 7.45
CA PHE A 50 -27.93 -9.95 6.82
C PHE A 50 -28.65 -8.75 7.42
N TYR A 51 -27.90 -7.67 7.64
CA TYR A 51 -28.40 -6.40 8.17
C TYR A 51 -28.03 -5.24 7.25
N PRO A 52 -28.89 -4.22 7.12
CA PRO A 52 -28.62 -3.06 6.26
C PRO A 52 -27.57 -2.11 6.84
N SER A 53 -27.36 -2.15 8.16
CA SER A 53 -26.40 -1.27 8.85
C SER A 53 -25.73 -1.97 10.03
N ALA A 54 -24.58 -1.43 10.46
CA ALA A 54 -23.90 -1.85 11.68
C ALA A 54 -24.82 -1.69 12.92
N ALA A 55 -25.55 -0.57 13.01
CA ALA A 55 -26.48 -0.30 14.08
C ALA A 55 -27.60 -1.35 14.17
N ALA A 56 -28.15 -1.78 13.01
CA ALA A 56 -29.18 -2.82 12.98
C ALA A 56 -28.64 -4.19 13.46
N ALA A 57 -27.39 -4.52 13.12
CA ALA A 57 -26.75 -5.73 13.62
C ALA A 57 -26.47 -5.65 15.13
N GLN A 58 -26.00 -4.50 15.63
CA GLN A 58 -25.79 -4.26 17.07
C GLN A 58 -27.10 -4.31 17.86
N GLY A 59 -28.14 -3.67 17.36
CA GLY A 59 -29.48 -3.72 17.99
C GLY A 59 -30.06 -5.13 18.02
N ALA A 60 -29.65 -6.02 17.12
CA ALA A 60 -30.01 -7.45 17.14
C ALA A 60 -29.08 -8.30 18.05
N GLY A 61 -28.19 -7.69 18.84
CA GLY A 61 -27.33 -8.35 19.82
C GLY A 61 -26.01 -8.88 19.27
N PHE A 62 -25.60 -8.52 18.04
CA PHE A 62 -24.32 -8.92 17.50
C PHE A 62 -23.24 -7.88 17.83
N ARG A 63 -22.01 -8.34 18.10
CA ARG A 63 -20.85 -7.47 18.32
C ARG A 63 -20.00 -7.33 17.05
N ALA A 64 -19.31 -6.20 16.93
CA ALA A 64 -18.42 -5.93 15.81
C ALA A 64 -17.23 -6.91 15.75
N CYS A 65 -16.88 -7.34 14.56
CA CYS A 65 -15.69 -8.14 14.31
C CYS A 65 -14.42 -7.30 14.50
N LYS A 66 -13.54 -7.72 15.41
CA LYS A 66 -12.27 -7.04 15.67
C LYS A 66 -11.29 -7.06 14.47
N ARG A 67 -11.47 -8.00 13.53
CA ARG A 67 -10.59 -8.17 12.38
C ARG A 67 -10.93 -7.21 11.24
N CYS A 68 -12.21 -7.04 10.91
CA CYS A 68 -12.62 -6.19 9.81
C CYS A 68 -13.22 -4.84 10.25
N ARG A 69 -13.37 -4.59 11.55
CA ARG A 69 -13.87 -3.32 12.11
C ARG A 69 -15.09 -2.76 11.36
N PRO A 70 -16.22 -3.51 11.34
CA PRO A 70 -17.40 -3.07 10.59
C PRO A 70 -18.11 -1.87 11.24
N ASP A 71 -17.71 -1.49 12.43
CA ASP A 71 -18.11 -0.33 13.21
C ASP A 71 -17.31 0.94 12.89
N ALA A 72 -16.19 0.82 12.19
CA ALA A 72 -15.36 1.97 11.79
C ALA A 72 -16.03 2.79 10.67
N VAL A 73 -15.66 4.05 10.56
CA VAL A 73 -16.15 4.94 9.50
C VAL A 73 -15.53 4.52 8.16
N PRO A 74 -16.32 4.33 7.09
CA PRO A 74 -15.79 4.02 5.77
C PRO A 74 -14.73 5.04 5.33
N GLY A 75 -13.57 4.54 4.88
CA GLY A 75 -12.44 5.37 4.48
C GLY A 75 -11.49 5.79 5.62
N SER A 76 -11.82 5.47 6.88
CA SER A 76 -10.90 5.68 8.00
C SER A 76 -9.76 4.66 8.01
N PRO A 77 -8.62 4.94 8.70
CA PRO A 77 -7.54 3.98 8.89
C PRO A 77 -7.99 2.66 9.53
N GLU A 78 -8.99 2.71 10.42
CA GLU A 78 -9.56 1.53 11.06
C GLU A 78 -10.43 0.72 10.09
N TRP A 79 -11.05 1.38 9.10
CA TRP A 79 -11.81 0.73 8.05
C TRP A 79 -10.92 -0.01 7.07
N ASP A 80 -9.81 0.60 6.65
CA ASP A 80 -8.86 0.01 5.70
C ASP A 80 -7.43 0.07 6.24
N VAL A 81 -7.15 -0.78 7.22
CA VAL A 81 -5.83 -0.90 7.86
C VAL A 81 -4.73 -1.22 6.84
N ARG A 82 -5.03 -1.96 5.76
CA ARG A 82 -4.01 -2.29 4.75
C ARG A 82 -3.57 -1.06 3.99
N THR A 83 -4.51 -0.28 3.46
CA THR A 83 -4.21 0.96 2.73
C THR A 83 -3.49 1.96 3.63
N ASP A 84 -3.89 2.10 4.91
CA ASP A 84 -3.20 2.97 5.85
C ASP A 84 -1.75 2.54 6.08
N VAL A 85 -1.51 1.24 6.33
CA VAL A 85 -0.14 0.71 6.53
C VAL A 85 0.71 0.93 5.27
N VAL A 86 0.16 0.70 4.08
CA VAL A 86 0.86 0.96 2.80
C VAL A 86 1.21 2.43 2.67
N ALA A 87 0.26 3.34 2.89
CA ALA A 87 0.48 4.77 2.81
C ALA A 87 1.56 5.25 3.81
N ARG A 88 1.52 4.74 5.04
CA ARG A 88 2.56 5.04 6.05
C ARG A 88 3.92 4.48 5.66
N ALA A 89 3.97 3.24 5.15
CA ALA A 89 5.20 2.64 4.66
C ALA A 89 5.81 3.45 3.52
N MET A 90 5.00 3.87 2.55
CA MET A 90 5.46 4.69 1.43
C MET A 90 6.02 6.04 1.88
N ARG A 91 5.39 6.71 2.85
CA ARG A 91 5.95 7.94 3.45
C ARG A 91 7.30 7.69 4.09
N LEU A 92 7.43 6.66 4.94
CA LEU A 92 8.70 6.33 5.61
C LEU A 92 9.81 5.92 4.62
N VAL A 93 9.46 5.25 3.51
CA VAL A 93 10.41 4.98 2.42
C VAL A 93 10.82 6.29 1.75
N ALA A 94 9.88 7.20 1.49
CA ALA A 94 10.18 8.51 0.92
C ALA A 94 11.08 9.36 1.84
N ASP A 95 10.92 9.23 3.16
CA ASP A 95 11.74 9.88 4.18
C ASP A 95 13.12 9.21 4.36
N GLY A 96 13.45 8.16 3.61
CA GLY A 96 14.75 7.48 3.63
C GLY A 96 14.95 6.56 4.85
N VAL A 97 13.90 6.12 5.51
CA VAL A 97 14.03 5.20 6.66
C VAL A 97 14.70 3.88 6.25
N VAL A 98 14.35 3.35 5.07
CA VAL A 98 14.96 2.10 4.57
C VAL A 98 16.45 2.29 4.26
N ASP A 99 16.85 3.48 3.83
CA ASP A 99 18.25 3.80 3.53
C ASP A 99 19.12 3.90 4.80
N ARG A 100 18.56 4.43 5.87
CA ARG A 100 19.28 4.62 7.14
C ARG A 100 19.17 3.42 8.09
N GLU A 101 18.03 2.77 8.16
CA GLU A 101 17.70 1.77 9.17
C GLU A 101 17.37 0.38 8.59
N GLY A 102 17.39 0.27 7.26
CA GLY A 102 17.00 -0.97 6.57
C GLY A 102 15.51 -1.30 6.69
N VAL A 103 15.14 -2.46 6.16
CA VAL A 103 13.77 -3.01 6.29
C VAL A 103 13.41 -3.32 7.76
N PRO A 104 14.35 -3.78 8.62
CA PRO A 104 14.07 -3.93 10.05
C PRO A 104 13.62 -2.63 10.72
N GLY A 105 14.23 -1.49 10.38
CA GLY A 105 13.84 -0.18 10.90
C GLY A 105 12.44 0.24 10.47
N LEU A 106 12.10 0.04 9.19
CA LEU A 106 10.76 0.28 8.68
C LEU A 106 9.73 -0.60 9.41
N ALA A 107 10.02 -1.89 9.59
CA ALA A 107 9.16 -2.85 10.26
C ALA A 107 8.88 -2.45 11.72
N ARG A 108 9.93 -2.08 12.46
CA ARG A 108 9.84 -1.61 13.85
C ARG A 108 8.99 -0.36 13.98
N ARG A 109 9.17 0.63 13.11
CA ARG A 109 8.41 1.90 13.12
C ARG A 109 6.92 1.71 12.81
N LEU A 110 6.59 0.72 11.99
CA LEU A 110 5.21 0.40 11.63
C LEU A 110 4.53 -0.58 12.60
N GLY A 111 5.30 -1.28 13.47
CA GLY A 111 4.78 -2.29 14.38
C GLY A 111 4.43 -3.62 13.71
N TYR A 112 5.13 -3.96 12.61
CA TYR A 112 4.92 -5.20 11.86
C TYR A 112 6.22 -5.98 11.67
N THR A 113 6.12 -7.23 11.21
CA THR A 113 7.29 -8.03 10.82
C THR A 113 7.73 -7.65 9.39
N GLU A 114 9.04 -7.78 9.11
CA GLU A 114 9.59 -7.55 7.76
C GLU A 114 8.91 -8.42 6.71
N ARG A 115 8.66 -9.70 7.04
CA ARG A 115 7.97 -10.65 6.15
C ARG A 115 6.56 -10.17 5.79
N TYR A 116 5.81 -9.65 6.77
CA TYR A 116 4.48 -9.10 6.53
C TYR A 116 4.53 -7.90 5.61
N LEU A 117 5.43 -6.93 5.89
CA LEU A 117 5.58 -5.73 5.07
C LEU A 117 6.03 -6.02 3.64
N ASN A 118 7.00 -6.93 3.46
CA ASN A 118 7.41 -7.35 2.12
C ASN A 118 6.23 -7.91 1.32
N ARG A 119 5.47 -8.82 1.92
CA ARG A 119 4.30 -9.42 1.26
C ARG A 119 3.19 -8.40 1.00
N LEU A 120 2.91 -7.52 1.97
CA LEU A 120 1.88 -6.49 1.85
C LEU A 120 2.22 -5.52 0.74
N LEU A 121 3.42 -4.92 0.74
CA LEU A 121 3.84 -3.95 -0.26
C LEU A 121 3.95 -4.58 -1.66
N ALA A 122 4.48 -5.81 -1.77
CA ALA A 122 4.50 -6.52 -3.05
C ALA A 122 3.08 -6.76 -3.61
N ALA A 123 2.10 -7.06 -2.75
CA ALA A 123 0.72 -7.28 -3.18
C ALA A 123 -0.03 -5.99 -3.54
N GLU A 124 0.20 -4.89 -2.82
CA GLU A 124 -0.58 -3.65 -2.96
C GLU A 124 0.05 -2.65 -3.94
N VAL A 125 1.40 -2.60 -4.00
CA VAL A 125 2.14 -1.65 -4.85
C VAL A 125 3.13 -2.32 -5.81
N GLY A 126 3.14 -3.65 -5.88
CA GLY A 126 3.92 -4.42 -6.84
C GLY A 126 5.41 -4.58 -6.49
N ALA A 127 5.89 -4.03 -5.37
CA ALA A 127 7.31 -4.07 -5.02
C ALA A 127 7.54 -4.08 -3.50
N GLY A 128 8.60 -4.76 -3.06
CA GLY A 128 9.01 -4.76 -1.65
C GLY A 128 9.75 -3.49 -1.23
N PRO A 129 9.96 -3.28 0.09
CA PRO A 129 10.55 -2.05 0.64
C PRO A 129 11.91 -1.66 0.05
N LEU A 130 12.80 -2.63 -0.17
CA LEU A 130 14.13 -2.37 -0.75
C LEU A 130 14.05 -1.87 -2.20
N ALA A 131 13.17 -2.47 -3.01
CA ALA A 131 12.96 -2.06 -4.39
C ALA A 131 12.34 -0.65 -4.47
N LEU A 132 11.38 -0.35 -3.59
CA LEU A 132 10.78 0.98 -3.47
C LEU A 132 11.81 2.04 -3.06
N ALA A 133 12.66 1.76 -2.07
CA ALA A 133 13.74 2.66 -1.66
C ALA A 133 14.76 2.87 -2.78
N ARG A 134 15.12 1.80 -3.52
CA ARG A 134 16.02 1.88 -4.68
C ARG A 134 15.45 2.77 -5.78
N ALA A 135 14.18 2.57 -6.13
CA ALA A 135 13.49 3.40 -7.12
C ALA A 135 13.43 4.88 -6.68
N ARG A 136 13.20 5.12 -5.39
CA ARG A 136 13.20 6.47 -4.82
C ARG A 136 14.56 7.15 -4.92
N ARG A 137 15.65 6.45 -4.57
CA ARG A 137 17.01 6.98 -4.73
C ARG A 137 17.33 7.32 -6.20
N ALA A 138 16.98 6.43 -7.13
CA ALA A 138 17.17 6.67 -8.56
C ALA A 138 16.40 7.93 -9.03
N HIS A 139 15.16 8.09 -8.58
CA HIS A 139 14.36 9.28 -8.87
C HIS A 139 14.99 10.57 -8.30
N ASN A 140 15.39 10.54 -7.03
CA ASN A 140 16.06 11.69 -6.39
C ASN A 140 17.37 12.05 -7.11
N ALA A 141 18.16 11.04 -7.49
CA ALA A 141 19.39 11.24 -8.25
C ALA A 141 19.13 11.91 -9.59
N ARG A 142 18.13 11.43 -10.34
CA ARG A 142 17.71 12.04 -11.59
C ARG A 142 17.32 13.50 -11.40
N LEU A 143 16.47 13.79 -10.39
CA LEU A 143 16.05 15.16 -10.09
C LEU A 143 17.26 16.07 -9.82
N LEU A 144 18.21 15.62 -8.99
CA LEU A 144 19.44 16.39 -8.71
C LEU A 144 20.33 16.58 -9.93
N ILE A 145 20.46 15.58 -10.80
CA ILE A 145 21.19 15.68 -12.06
C ILE A 145 20.55 16.73 -12.98
N GLU A 146 19.24 16.81 -13.01
CA GLU A 146 18.48 17.69 -13.88
C GLU A 146 18.41 19.14 -13.35
N THR A 147 18.44 19.33 -12.04
CA THR A 147 18.14 20.63 -11.40
C THR A 147 19.35 21.30 -10.76
N THR A 148 20.52 20.64 -10.69
CA THR A 148 21.70 21.16 -10.03
C THR A 148 22.98 21.00 -10.87
N ASN A 149 24.01 21.78 -10.56
CA ASN A 149 25.34 21.64 -11.11
C ASN A 149 26.32 20.90 -10.17
N LEU A 150 25.79 20.12 -9.23
CA LEU A 150 26.59 19.39 -8.27
C LEU A 150 27.44 18.31 -8.97
N PRO A 151 28.65 18.04 -8.49
CA PRO A 151 29.43 16.89 -8.94
C PRO A 151 28.66 15.59 -8.81
N ILE A 152 28.79 14.69 -9.77
CA ILE A 152 28.09 13.39 -9.79
C ILE A 152 28.33 12.59 -8.49
N THR A 153 29.53 12.71 -7.91
CA THR A 153 29.85 12.07 -6.62
C THR A 153 29.03 12.62 -5.46
N GLU A 154 28.78 13.93 -5.43
CA GLU A 154 27.96 14.57 -4.40
C GLU A 154 26.49 14.21 -4.60
N ILE A 155 26.00 14.20 -5.85
CA ILE A 155 24.64 13.76 -6.19
C ILE A 155 24.41 12.33 -5.70
N ALA A 156 25.37 11.42 -5.86
CA ALA A 156 25.23 10.03 -5.39
C ALA A 156 24.90 9.96 -3.88
N PHE A 157 25.64 10.70 -3.06
CA PHE A 157 25.42 10.73 -1.62
C PHE A 157 24.17 11.53 -1.23
N ALA A 158 23.91 12.66 -1.86
CA ALA A 158 22.72 13.47 -1.64
C ALA A 158 21.43 12.72 -1.99
N ALA A 159 21.47 11.84 -3.00
CA ALA A 159 20.34 10.98 -3.37
C ALA A 159 20.14 9.77 -2.44
N GLY A 160 21.03 9.55 -1.45
CA GLY A 160 20.91 8.50 -0.44
C GLY A 160 21.63 7.19 -0.80
N PHE A 161 22.55 7.18 -1.76
CA PHE A 161 23.38 6.00 -2.05
C PHE A 161 24.55 5.88 -1.08
N ALA A 162 24.87 4.65 -0.68
CA ALA A 162 26.01 4.37 0.20
C ALA A 162 27.36 4.45 -0.52
N SER A 163 27.38 4.37 -1.86
CA SER A 163 28.60 4.49 -2.68
C SER A 163 28.29 4.95 -4.10
N VAL A 164 29.31 5.56 -4.74
CA VAL A 164 29.24 5.96 -6.15
C VAL A 164 29.09 4.75 -7.08
N ARG A 165 29.63 3.60 -6.71
CA ARG A 165 29.46 2.35 -7.48
C ARG A 165 27.98 1.94 -7.49
N GLN A 166 27.35 1.84 -6.32
CA GLN A 166 25.93 1.50 -6.21
C GLN A 166 25.05 2.49 -6.98
N PHE A 167 25.36 3.77 -6.92
CA PHE A 167 24.69 4.82 -7.69
C PHE A 167 24.81 4.54 -9.19
N ASN A 168 26.02 4.37 -9.73
CA ASN A 168 26.24 4.13 -11.15
C ASN A 168 25.51 2.88 -11.65
N ASP A 169 25.57 1.78 -10.90
CA ASP A 169 24.90 0.53 -11.24
C ASP A 169 23.37 0.72 -11.24
N THR A 170 22.83 1.43 -10.25
CA THR A 170 21.39 1.70 -10.18
C THR A 170 20.91 2.62 -11.30
N ILE A 171 21.65 3.69 -11.62
CA ILE A 171 21.28 4.61 -12.71
C ILE A 171 21.30 3.89 -14.07
N ARG A 172 22.32 3.07 -14.33
CA ARG A 172 22.36 2.27 -15.57
C ARG A 172 21.19 1.29 -15.68
N GLU A 173 20.85 0.62 -14.59
CA GLU A 173 19.77 -0.36 -14.60
C GLU A 173 18.39 0.31 -14.75
N VAL A 174 18.14 1.43 -14.07
CA VAL A 174 16.84 2.11 -14.08
C VAL A 174 16.61 2.95 -15.33
N PHE A 175 17.65 3.63 -15.83
CA PHE A 175 17.53 4.58 -16.95
C PHE A 175 18.19 4.10 -18.24
N ALA A 176 18.80 2.91 -18.26
CA ALA A 176 19.57 2.37 -19.38
C ALA A 176 20.66 3.35 -19.91
N ALA A 177 21.13 4.25 -19.05
CA ALA A 177 22.07 5.33 -19.39
C ALA A 177 23.10 5.56 -18.28
N THR A 178 24.23 6.16 -18.61
CA THR A 178 25.18 6.61 -17.61
C THR A 178 24.69 7.88 -16.93
N PRO A 179 25.12 8.22 -15.69
CA PRO A 179 24.74 9.46 -15.03
C PRO A 179 25.02 10.72 -15.85
N ARG A 180 26.16 10.74 -16.61
CA ARG A 180 26.48 11.83 -17.53
C ARG A 180 25.52 11.90 -18.72
N ALA A 181 25.09 10.76 -19.27
CA ALA A 181 24.14 10.73 -20.38
C ALA A 181 22.76 11.24 -19.93
N VAL A 182 22.34 10.93 -18.70
CA VAL A 182 21.10 11.45 -18.12
C VAL A 182 21.14 12.98 -18.02
N SER A 183 22.28 13.57 -17.65
CA SER A 183 22.48 15.02 -17.62
C SER A 183 22.34 15.68 -19.01
N TYR A 184 22.85 15.03 -20.06
CA TYR A 184 22.81 15.58 -21.43
C TYR A 184 21.43 15.51 -22.09
N THR A 185 20.60 14.53 -21.78
CA THR A 185 19.27 14.38 -22.41
C THR A 185 18.31 15.53 -22.08
N HIS A 186 18.56 16.29 -21.02
CA HIS A 186 17.75 17.47 -20.66
C HIS A 186 18.23 18.79 -21.30
N LEU A 187 19.48 18.85 -21.73
CA LEU A 187 20.02 20.04 -22.42
C LEU A 187 19.65 20.10 -23.91
N THR A 188 19.10 19.01 -24.46
CA THR A 188 18.78 18.86 -25.88
C THR A 188 17.31 18.61 -26.18
N LEU A 189 16.38 19.15 -25.40
CA LEU A 189 15.02 19.31 -25.89
C LEU A 189 15.05 20.39 -26.99
N PRO A 190 14.69 20.06 -28.24
CA PRO A 190 14.56 21.09 -29.26
C PRO A 190 13.49 22.06 -28.79
N THR A 191 13.84 23.29 -28.55
CA THR A 191 12.91 24.40 -28.53
C THR A 191 12.29 24.49 -29.91
N ASN A 192 11.15 23.82 -30.13
CA ASN A 192 10.30 24.12 -31.27
C ASN A 192 9.78 25.56 -31.09
N ARG A 193 10.61 26.51 -31.51
CA ARG A 193 10.12 27.78 -32.00
C ARG A 193 9.80 27.54 -33.48
N GLU A 194 8.56 27.20 -33.76
CA GLU A 194 7.98 27.48 -35.06
C GLU A 194 7.11 28.75 -34.89
N VAL A 195 7.48 29.70 -35.71
CA VAL A 195 6.84 31.00 -35.98
C VAL A 195 5.50 30.78 -36.67
#